data_15a075a13a163c990fbfeaa7f092e64e
#
_entry.id   15a075a13a163c990fbfeaa7f092e64e
#
_cell.length_a   1.000
_cell.length_b   1.000
_cell.length_c   1.000
_cell.angle_alpha   90.00
_cell.angle_beta   90.00
_cell.angle_gamma   90.00
#
_symmetry.space_group_name_H-M   'P 1'
#
loop_
_entity.id
_entity.type
_entity.pdbx_description
1 polymer ?
#
loop_
_entity_poly.entity_id
_entity_poly.type
_entity_poly.pdbx_seq_one_letter_code
_entity_poly.pdbx_strand_id
1 'polypeptide(L)'
;NSKDSEQRGIKIDNVRFSSMKDYACSNDLETGKVSCKKTYKDNSSANTPILFKNMVPIKYENNKWIIADLGQKWYDYDAKEWANAVVLNSGVTKNVGDEVTEEEISLWYVWIPRYKYTIFNGNNGSAAAQLINVTFESGVSRTGTVTCTDNADGSETCSTITNGTSTYTHPAFKFGNTELTGFWVGKFEVSGSTSAITVKPNVTSLRSQTVSSFFTAIQNVKTTYGINNADSHMMKNMEWGAVAYLKQSKYGLGTTDIAVNTNSSYYTGGGQSDAYKTNVAQSTTGNIYGVYDMSGGAWEYVMGNMNNSSNAFYSSNAGFTTAPDAKYYDSYKYDTSYTSHARGKLGDATKETLTTFGNTSGGWYSDYAGFPHSCYSWFARGGFCGNGTVDGVFDFG
;
A
#
# COMPACT_ATOMS: atom_id res chain seq x y z
N ASN A 1 -31.45 27.81 30.98
CA ASN A 1 -32.15 26.75 30.23
C ASN A 1 -31.16 25.89 29.47
N SER A 2 -30.50 25.01 30.22
CA SER A 2 -29.44 24.11 29.71
C SER A 2 -29.91 23.11 28.65
N LYS A 3 -31.19 22.81 28.57
CA LYS A 3 -31.76 21.89 27.61
C LYS A 3 -31.80 22.40 26.16
N ASP A 4 -31.84 23.72 25.96
CA ASP A 4 -31.86 24.31 24.62
C ASP A 4 -30.48 24.36 23.95
N SER A 5 -29.41 24.40 24.74
CA SER A 5 -28.03 24.46 24.20
C SER A 5 -27.56 23.08 23.69
N GLU A 6 -27.95 21.97 24.32
CA GLU A 6 -27.61 20.62 23.90
C GLU A 6 -28.33 20.23 22.61
N GLN A 7 -29.59 20.62 22.44
CA GLN A 7 -30.33 20.37 21.19
C GLN A 7 -29.80 21.19 20.01
N ARG A 8 -29.24 22.38 20.25
CA ARG A 8 -28.64 23.21 19.20
C ARG A 8 -27.30 22.64 18.73
N GLY A 9 -26.51 22.06 19.63
CA GLY A 9 -25.27 21.37 19.26
C GLY A 9 -25.51 20.19 18.32
N ILE A 10 -26.46 19.33 18.63
CA ILE A 10 -26.81 18.14 17.84
C ILE A 10 -27.36 18.49 16.44
N LYS A 11 -28.17 19.53 16.32
CA LYS A 11 -28.69 19.99 15.01
C LYS A 11 -27.60 20.60 14.11
N ILE A 12 -26.61 21.25 14.68
CA ILE A 12 -25.50 21.85 13.93
C ILE A 12 -24.57 20.76 13.39
N ASP A 13 -24.33 19.69 14.13
CA ASP A 13 -23.47 18.59 13.72
C ASP A 13 -24.06 17.80 12.53
N ASN A 14 -25.37 17.56 12.51
CA ASN A 14 -26.01 16.84 11.42
C ASN A 14 -26.07 17.59 10.08
N VAL A 15 -26.07 18.92 10.08
CA VAL A 15 -26.10 19.73 8.85
C VAL A 15 -24.70 19.94 8.27
N ARG A 16 -23.65 19.81 9.07
CA ARG A 16 -22.26 20.08 8.65
C ARG A 16 -21.49 18.87 8.14
N PHE A 17 -21.89 17.67 8.47
CA PHE A 17 -21.15 16.45 8.10
C PHE A 17 -21.00 16.24 6.59
N SER A 18 -21.95 16.66 5.78
CA SER A 18 -21.89 16.50 4.32
C SER A 18 -21.01 17.56 3.62
N SER A 19 -20.76 18.71 4.25
CA SER A 19 -19.97 19.81 3.67
C SER A 19 -18.56 19.93 4.26
N MET A 20 -18.21 19.15 5.30
CA MET A 20 -16.95 19.27 6.03
C MET A 20 -15.87 18.26 5.60
N LYS A 21 -16.05 17.54 4.50
CA LYS A 21 -15.04 16.62 3.96
C LYS A 21 -13.69 17.28 3.68
N ASP A 22 -13.68 18.60 3.52
CA ASP A 22 -12.50 19.39 3.20
C ASP A 22 -11.94 20.16 4.42
N TYR A 23 -12.39 19.87 5.64
CA TYR A 23 -11.94 20.58 6.84
C TYR A 23 -11.48 19.62 7.94
N ALA A 24 -10.29 19.88 8.47
CA ALA A 24 -9.84 19.28 9.73
C ALA A 24 -10.33 20.17 10.90
N CYS A 25 -11.15 19.57 11.75
CA CYS A 25 -11.69 20.29 12.93
C CYS A 25 -11.01 19.79 14.20
N SER A 26 -10.56 20.72 15.04
CA SER A 26 -10.10 20.47 16.41
C SER A 26 -11.07 21.07 17.41
N ASN A 27 -11.34 20.33 18.48
CA ASN A 27 -12.10 20.82 19.62
C ASN A 27 -11.13 21.15 20.76
N ASP A 28 -11.10 22.40 21.17
CA ASP A 28 -10.38 22.83 22.36
C ASP A 28 -11.24 22.42 23.58
N LEU A 29 -10.77 21.42 24.31
CA LEU A 29 -11.50 20.86 25.45
C LEU A 29 -11.61 21.83 26.65
N GLU A 30 -10.75 22.84 26.75
CA GLU A 30 -10.79 23.84 27.83
C GLU A 30 -11.79 24.93 27.53
N THR A 31 -11.87 25.36 26.27
CA THR A 31 -12.73 26.46 25.86
C THR A 31 -14.01 26.02 25.18
N GLY A 32 -14.13 24.75 24.84
CA GLY A 32 -15.23 24.18 24.01
C GLY A 32 -15.30 24.78 22.61
N LYS A 33 -14.23 25.45 22.16
CA LYS A 33 -14.18 26.09 20.85
C LYS A 33 -13.79 25.08 19.78
N VAL A 34 -14.68 24.87 18.81
CA VAL A 34 -14.38 24.09 17.59
C VAL A 34 -13.75 25.03 16.57
N SER A 35 -12.52 24.71 16.16
CA SER A 35 -11.85 25.39 15.05
C SER A 35 -11.67 24.42 13.91
N CYS A 36 -12.08 24.81 12.69
CA CYS A 36 -11.95 24.01 11.49
C CYS A 36 -11.05 24.75 10.49
N LYS A 37 -10.00 24.07 10.01
CA LYS A 37 -9.18 24.56 8.91
C LYS A 37 -9.51 23.77 7.65
N LYS A 38 -9.59 24.44 6.50
CA LYS A 38 -9.70 23.74 5.21
C LYS A 38 -8.46 22.88 5.00
N THR A 39 -8.66 21.60 4.71
CA THR A 39 -7.54 20.72 4.39
C THR A 39 -7.02 21.00 2.98
N TYR A 40 -5.72 20.93 2.83
CA TYR A 40 -5.07 21.02 1.53
C TYR A 40 -5.53 19.88 0.61
N LYS A 41 -5.70 20.20 -0.65
CA LYS A 41 -5.92 19.24 -1.72
C LYS A 41 -5.09 19.68 -2.93
N ASP A 42 -4.33 18.76 -3.52
CA ASP A 42 -3.57 19.03 -4.73
C ASP A 42 -4.47 19.11 -5.98
N ASN A 43 -3.87 19.38 -7.13
CA ASN A 43 -4.60 19.51 -8.40
C ASN A 43 -4.77 18.18 -9.15
N SER A 44 -4.18 17.08 -8.68
CA SER A 44 -4.17 15.78 -9.37
C SER A 44 -5.53 15.08 -9.39
N SER A 45 -6.50 15.54 -8.60
CA SER A 45 -7.76 14.86 -8.31
C SER A 45 -7.64 13.63 -7.39
N ALA A 46 -6.47 13.34 -6.83
CA ALA A 46 -6.30 12.32 -5.81
C ALA A 46 -7.17 12.63 -4.58
N ASN A 47 -7.71 11.59 -3.95
CA ASN A 47 -8.41 11.75 -2.70
C ASN A 47 -7.46 12.20 -1.59
N THR A 48 -7.90 13.17 -0.80
CA THR A 48 -7.16 13.65 0.38
C THR A 48 -6.87 12.48 1.34
N PRO A 49 -5.63 12.36 1.83
CA PRO A 49 -5.27 11.34 2.81
C PRO A 49 -6.10 11.42 4.08
N ILE A 50 -6.51 10.27 4.60
CA ILE A 50 -7.23 10.17 5.89
C ILE A 50 -6.21 9.86 6.98
N LEU A 51 -6.02 10.77 7.92
CA LEU A 51 -5.15 10.54 9.08
C LEU A 51 -5.94 9.88 10.21
N PHE A 52 -5.39 8.80 10.75
CA PHE A 52 -5.89 8.17 11.96
C PHE A 52 -5.28 8.81 13.21
N LYS A 53 -5.85 8.51 14.37
CA LYS A 53 -5.31 8.98 15.66
C LYS A 53 -3.81 8.64 15.75
N ASN A 54 -3.03 9.57 16.27
CA ASN A 54 -1.56 9.49 16.42
C ASN A 54 -0.75 9.49 15.11
N MET A 55 -1.38 9.54 13.94
CA MET A 55 -0.67 9.81 12.70
C MET A 55 -0.49 11.31 12.51
N VAL A 56 0.70 11.74 12.17
CA VAL A 56 1.01 13.13 11.85
C VAL A 56 1.54 13.24 10.41
N PRO A 57 1.03 14.20 9.61
CA PRO A 57 1.50 14.41 8.25
C PRO A 57 2.88 15.04 8.27
N ILE A 58 3.73 14.64 7.35
CA ILE A 58 5.05 15.22 7.18
C ILE A 58 5.31 15.60 5.72
N LYS A 59 6.15 16.59 5.52
CA LYS A 59 6.67 17.00 4.21
C LYS A 59 8.19 17.15 4.25
N TYR A 60 8.83 17.00 3.09
CA TYR A 60 10.26 17.18 2.98
C TYR A 60 10.58 18.58 2.46
N GLU A 61 11.34 19.34 3.22
CA GLU A 61 11.68 20.72 2.91
C GLU A 61 13.06 21.05 3.46
N ASN A 62 13.89 21.73 2.68
CA ASN A 62 15.25 22.09 3.07
C ASN A 62 16.10 20.90 3.58
N ASN A 63 16.00 19.75 2.90
CA ASN A 63 16.68 18.48 3.24
C ASN A 63 16.27 17.86 4.60
N LYS A 64 15.10 18.21 5.10
CA LYS A 64 14.56 17.74 6.38
C LYS A 64 13.10 17.33 6.24
N TRP A 65 12.69 16.33 7.00
CA TRP A 65 11.28 16.06 7.22
C TRP A 65 10.76 16.98 8.33
N ILE A 66 9.65 17.63 8.08
CA ILE A 66 9.00 18.52 9.04
C ILE A 66 7.53 18.15 9.18
N ILE A 67 6.94 18.44 10.37
CA ILE A 67 5.49 18.31 10.57
C ILE A 67 4.76 19.27 9.65
N ALA A 68 3.86 18.74 8.83
CA ALA A 68 3.11 19.53 7.86
C ALA A 68 1.85 20.18 8.46
N ASP A 69 1.51 21.37 7.99
CA ASP A 69 0.18 21.99 8.22
C ASP A 69 -0.81 21.38 7.23
N LEU A 70 -1.89 20.77 7.70
CA LEU A 70 -2.95 20.19 6.87
C LEU A 70 -3.66 21.21 5.97
N GLY A 71 -3.58 22.49 6.27
CA GLY A 71 -4.13 23.56 5.43
C GLY A 71 -3.19 24.08 4.35
N GLN A 72 -1.95 23.60 4.29
CA GLN A 72 -0.92 24.00 3.35
C GLN A 72 -0.47 22.81 2.49
N LYS A 73 0.25 23.07 1.39
CA LYS A 73 0.81 22.00 0.53
C LYS A 73 1.71 21.08 1.34
N TRP A 74 1.42 19.77 1.33
CA TRP A 74 2.25 18.73 1.94
C TRP A 74 2.35 17.45 1.09
N TYR A 75 1.63 17.39 -0.03
CA TYR A 75 1.76 16.38 -1.08
C TYR A 75 1.37 16.97 -2.43
N ASP A 76 1.77 16.31 -3.52
CA ASP A 76 1.41 16.69 -4.88
C ASP A 76 1.66 15.50 -5.81
N TYR A 77 0.59 14.78 -6.19
CA TYR A 77 0.72 13.58 -7.00
C TYR A 77 1.19 13.90 -8.43
N ASP A 78 0.84 15.06 -8.98
CA ASP A 78 1.35 15.47 -10.30
C ASP A 78 2.86 15.74 -10.27
N ALA A 79 3.39 16.16 -9.11
CA ALA A 79 4.84 16.33 -8.87
C ALA A 79 5.51 15.04 -8.36
N LYS A 80 4.79 13.92 -8.23
CA LYS A 80 5.27 12.64 -7.63
C LYS A 80 5.67 12.79 -6.16
N GLU A 81 5.15 13.78 -5.47
CA GLU A 81 5.31 14.00 -4.04
C GLU A 81 4.15 13.32 -3.31
N TRP A 82 4.21 12.00 -3.17
CA TRP A 82 3.15 11.23 -2.50
C TRP A 82 3.04 11.62 -1.04
N ALA A 83 1.81 11.62 -0.50
CA ALA A 83 1.58 12.02 0.87
C ALA A 83 2.23 11.05 1.86
N ASN A 84 2.97 11.58 2.83
CA ASN A 84 3.65 10.85 3.88
C ASN A 84 3.09 11.22 5.24
N ALA A 85 2.93 10.23 6.12
CA ALA A 85 2.57 10.42 7.52
C ALA A 85 3.35 9.45 8.41
N VAL A 86 3.58 9.85 9.64
CA VAL A 86 4.33 9.05 10.62
C VAL A 86 3.56 8.88 11.92
N VAL A 87 3.90 7.84 12.66
CA VAL A 87 3.59 7.71 14.08
C VAL A 87 4.90 7.88 14.84
N LEU A 88 4.94 8.89 15.70
CA LEU A 88 6.13 9.20 16.48
C LEU A 88 6.30 8.21 17.66
N ASN A 89 7.52 8.12 18.15
CA ASN A 89 7.82 7.35 19.36
C ASN A 89 7.02 7.89 20.55
N SER A 90 6.73 7.00 21.50
CA SER A 90 6.03 7.36 22.73
C SER A 90 6.76 8.50 23.46
N GLY A 91 6.02 9.54 23.85
CA GLY A 91 6.55 10.69 24.53
C GLY A 91 7.13 11.79 23.64
N VAL A 92 7.28 11.54 22.33
CA VAL A 92 7.69 12.59 21.37
C VAL A 92 6.47 13.43 20.99
N THR A 93 6.57 14.75 21.18
CA THR A 93 5.56 15.72 20.78
C THR A 93 6.19 16.76 19.88
N LYS A 94 5.55 17.06 18.75
CA LYS A 94 6.00 18.00 17.72
C LYS A 94 4.88 18.95 17.32
N ASN A 95 5.25 20.16 16.97
CA ASN A 95 4.35 21.16 16.40
C ASN A 95 4.53 21.25 14.88
N VAL A 96 3.57 21.85 14.20
CA VAL A 96 3.69 22.19 12.78
C VAL A 96 4.97 22.99 12.53
N GLY A 97 5.77 22.57 11.57
CA GLY A 97 7.07 23.16 11.23
C GLY A 97 8.26 22.57 11.97
N ASP A 98 8.05 21.80 13.04
CA ASP A 98 9.17 21.13 13.73
C ASP A 98 9.77 20.04 12.85
N GLU A 99 11.10 19.90 12.90
CA GLU A 99 11.82 18.80 12.28
C GLU A 99 11.49 17.47 12.95
N VAL A 100 11.37 16.43 12.16
CA VAL A 100 11.21 15.02 12.59
C VAL A 100 12.40 14.22 12.09
N THR A 101 13.14 13.62 13.01
CA THR A 101 14.26 12.73 12.67
C THR A 101 13.79 11.27 12.59
N GLU A 102 14.57 10.43 11.91
CA GLU A 102 14.24 9.00 11.73
C GLU A 102 14.22 8.23 13.07
N GLU A 103 15.01 8.69 14.06
CA GLU A 103 15.05 8.13 15.42
C GLU A 103 13.75 8.38 16.18
N GLU A 104 13.04 9.48 15.87
CA GLU A 104 11.78 9.85 16.52
C GLU A 104 10.56 9.12 15.94
N ILE A 105 10.74 8.35 14.86
CA ILE A 105 9.66 7.67 14.13
C ILE A 105 9.60 6.19 14.52
N SER A 106 8.40 5.74 14.86
CA SER A 106 8.07 4.31 15.00
C SER A 106 7.54 3.73 13.69
N LEU A 107 6.58 4.42 13.06
CA LEU A 107 5.93 3.95 11.84
C LEU A 107 5.90 5.06 10.80
N TRP A 108 6.20 4.72 9.56
CA TRP A 108 6.19 5.64 8.43
C TRP A 108 5.33 5.10 7.30
N TYR A 109 4.39 5.89 6.83
CA TYR A 109 3.40 5.49 5.84
C TYR A 109 3.36 6.44 4.64
N VAL A 110 2.97 5.87 3.49
CA VAL A 110 2.69 6.58 2.24
C VAL A 110 1.25 6.31 1.82
N TRP A 111 0.52 7.36 1.42
CA TRP A 111 -0.86 7.25 1.00
C TRP A 111 -0.98 6.80 -0.45
N ILE A 112 -1.82 5.79 -0.70
CA ILE A 112 -2.20 5.33 -2.03
C ILE A 112 -3.65 5.74 -2.28
N PRO A 113 -3.90 6.81 -3.04
CA PRO A 113 -5.25 7.30 -3.31
C PRO A 113 -5.97 6.38 -4.29
N ARG A 114 -7.28 6.26 -4.13
CA ARG A 114 -8.15 5.48 -5.01
C ARG A 114 -8.02 5.89 -6.47
N TYR A 115 -7.92 4.88 -7.35
CA TYR A 115 -7.85 5.09 -8.79
C TYR A 115 -8.48 3.94 -9.57
N LYS A 116 -8.74 4.20 -10.85
CA LYS A 116 -8.92 3.21 -11.90
C LYS A 116 -7.77 3.26 -12.89
N TYR A 117 -7.54 2.18 -13.62
CA TYR A 117 -6.55 2.15 -14.69
C TYR A 117 -7.17 1.66 -16.00
N THR A 118 -6.57 2.04 -17.13
CA THR A 118 -6.93 1.48 -18.43
C THR A 118 -6.28 0.13 -18.59
N ILE A 119 -7.06 -0.92 -18.87
CA ILE A 119 -6.55 -2.27 -19.06
C ILE A 119 -5.72 -2.31 -20.34
N PHE A 120 -4.44 -2.66 -20.21
CA PHE A 120 -3.45 -2.59 -21.29
C PHE A 120 -3.19 -3.96 -21.94
N ASN A 121 -3.26 -5.05 -21.21
CA ASN A 121 -2.93 -6.39 -21.64
C ASN A 121 -4.12 -7.36 -21.57
N GLY A 122 -5.13 -7.05 -20.80
CA GLY A 122 -6.25 -7.96 -20.55
C GLY A 122 -5.80 -9.20 -19.81
N ASN A 123 -5.96 -10.37 -20.46
CA ASN A 123 -5.73 -11.67 -19.84
C ASN A 123 -4.56 -12.46 -20.42
N ASN A 124 -3.87 -11.97 -21.43
CA ASN A 124 -2.92 -12.78 -22.20
C ASN A 124 -1.48 -12.74 -21.68
N GLY A 125 -1.13 -11.78 -20.79
CA GLY A 125 0.18 -11.74 -20.17
C GLY A 125 1.35 -11.63 -21.14
N SER A 126 1.23 -10.87 -22.24
CA SER A 126 2.26 -10.79 -23.29
C SER A 126 2.65 -9.35 -23.65
N ALA A 127 2.35 -8.40 -22.76
CA ALA A 127 2.71 -6.99 -22.98
C ALA A 127 4.13 -6.71 -22.51
N ALA A 128 4.89 -5.94 -23.29
CA ALA A 128 6.13 -5.32 -22.80
C ALA A 128 5.82 -4.26 -21.73
N ALA A 129 6.80 -3.98 -20.86
CA ALA A 129 6.67 -2.94 -19.85
C ALA A 129 6.29 -1.60 -20.48
N GLN A 130 5.21 -1.01 -19.99
CA GLN A 130 4.62 0.21 -20.55
C GLN A 130 4.06 1.08 -19.45
N LEU A 131 3.78 2.34 -19.78
CA LEU A 131 3.11 3.25 -18.86
C LEU A 131 1.68 2.77 -18.61
N ILE A 132 1.29 2.64 -17.35
CA ILE A 132 -0.09 2.34 -16.96
C ILE A 132 -0.85 3.67 -16.86
N ASN A 133 -1.95 3.77 -17.61
CA ASN A 133 -2.80 4.96 -17.56
C ASN A 133 -3.72 4.90 -16.34
N VAL A 134 -3.35 5.62 -15.30
CA VAL A 134 -4.09 5.74 -14.03
C VAL A 134 -4.91 7.02 -14.03
N THR A 135 -6.15 6.93 -13.54
CA THR A 135 -7.05 8.06 -13.30
C THR A 135 -7.59 7.97 -11.89
N PHE A 136 -7.38 8.99 -11.05
CA PHE A 136 -7.93 9.02 -9.70
C PHE A 136 -9.46 9.08 -9.72
N GLU A 137 -10.09 8.40 -8.76
CA GLU A 137 -11.54 8.38 -8.59
C GLU A 137 -11.93 9.18 -7.35
N SER A 138 -12.91 10.06 -7.49
CA SER A 138 -13.38 10.91 -6.39
C SER A 138 -14.18 10.11 -5.35
N GLY A 139 -13.86 10.30 -4.09
CA GLY A 139 -14.53 9.63 -2.98
C GLY A 139 -14.39 8.11 -3.07
N VAL A 140 -15.50 7.41 -2.98
CA VAL A 140 -15.58 5.94 -3.03
C VAL A 140 -16.31 5.42 -4.27
N SER A 141 -16.52 6.29 -5.26
CA SER A 141 -17.22 5.92 -6.50
C SER A 141 -16.38 4.99 -7.36
N ARG A 142 -16.99 3.92 -7.85
CA ARG A 142 -16.39 3.05 -8.87
C ARG A 142 -16.81 3.55 -10.25
N THR A 143 -15.84 3.96 -11.04
CA THR A 143 -16.10 4.51 -12.40
C THR A 143 -15.44 3.70 -13.51
N GLY A 144 -14.82 2.56 -13.16
CA GLY A 144 -14.33 1.60 -14.15
C GLY A 144 -15.46 0.99 -14.97
N THR A 145 -15.19 0.71 -16.23
CA THR A 145 -16.17 0.11 -17.18
C THR A 145 -16.24 -1.41 -17.05
N VAL A 146 -15.21 -2.02 -16.47
CA VAL A 146 -15.13 -3.47 -16.21
C VAL A 146 -15.53 -3.76 -14.78
N THR A 147 -16.28 -4.84 -14.60
CA THR A 147 -16.58 -5.44 -13.29
C THR A 147 -16.05 -6.86 -13.27
N CYS A 148 -15.38 -7.24 -12.18
CA CYS A 148 -14.92 -8.59 -11.94
C CYS A 148 -15.53 -9.12 -10.64
N THR A 149 -15.74 -10.43 -10.59
CA THR A 149 -16.25 -11.15 -9.43
C THR A 149 -15.35 -12.33 -9.14
N ASP A 150 -14.95 -12.45 -7.89
CA ASP A 150 -14.22 -13.62 -7.39
C ASP A 150 -15.16 -14.80 -7.27
N ASN A 151 -14.76 -15.94 -7.82
CA ASN A 151 -15.46 -17.20 -7.71
C ASN A 151 -15.02 -17.98 -6.46
N ALA A 152 -15.84 -18.90 -6.01
CA ALA A 152 -15.55 -19.71 -4.82
C ALA A 152 -14.28 -20.58 -4.95
N ASP A 153 -13.85 -20.89 -6.18
CA ASP A 153 -12.62 -21.65 -6.44
C ASP A 153 -11.35 -20.77 -6.47
N GLY A 154 -11.46 -19.47 -6.21
CA GLY A 154 -10.37 -18.51 -6.27
C GLY A 154 -10.07 -17.95 -7.66
N SER A 155 -10.80 -18.38 -8.70
CA SER A 155 -10.75 -17.75 -10.01
C SER A 155 -11.52 -16.42 -10.05
N GLU A 156 -11.33 -15.65 -11.12
CA GLU A 156 -12.02 -14.39 -11.37
C GLU A 156 -12.82 -14.46 -12.66
N THR A 157 -14.02 -13.92 -12.66
CA THR A 157 -14.84 -13.73 -13.87
C THR A 157 -15.08 -12.25 -14.08
N CYS A 158 -14.68 -11.73 -15.23
CA CYS A 158 -14.84 -10.32 -15.58
C CYS A 158 -15.84 -10.13 -16.73
N SER A 159 -16.47 -8.96 -16.79
CA SER A 159 -17.20 -8.50 -17.96
C SER A 159 -16.25 -8.33 -19.17
N THR A 160 -16.82 -8.09 -20.37
CA THR A 160 -16.01 -7.95 -21.59
C THR A 160 -14.94 -6.87 -21.45
N ILE A 161 -13.72 -7.23 -21.82
CA ILE A 161 -12.54 -6.37 -21.78
C ILE A 161 -12.10 -6.03 -23.20
N THR A 162 -11.86 -4.75 -23.46
CA THR A 162 -11.19 -4.26 -24.68
C THR A 162 -9.93 -3.52 -24.24
N ASN A 163 -8.76 -4.09 -24.56
CA ASN A 163 -7.46 -3.52 -24.22
C ASN A 163 -7.33 -2.09 -24.78
N GLY A 164 -6.75 -1.20 -23.99
CA GLY A 164 -6.53 0.20 -24.35
C GLY A 164 -7.75 1.12 -24.20
N THR A 165 -8.95 0.57 -23.94
CA THR A 165 -10.17 1.36 -23.76
C THR A 165 -10.95 1.03 -22.50
N SER A 166 -11.09 -0.25 -22.16
CA SER A 166 -11.73 -0.66 -20.91
C SER A 166 -10.95 -0.16 -19.71
N THR A 167 -11.67 0.33 -18.70
CA THR A 167 -11.08 0.80 -17.44
C THR A 167 -11.56 -0.06 -16.28
N TYR A 168 -10.69 -0.26 -15.30
CA TYR A 168 -11.00 -1.06 -14.13
C TYR A 168 -10.67 -0.28 -12.85
N THR A 169 -11.69 -0.07 -11.99
CA THR A 169 -11.44 0.46 -10.64
C THR A 169 -10.61 -0.55 -9.89
N HIS A 170 -9.43 -0.15 -9.43
CA HIS A 170 -8.50 -1.09 -8.82
C HIS A 170 -9.13 -1.76 -7.59
N PRO A 171 -9.14 -3.11 -7.50
CA PRO A 171 -9.87 -3.84 -6.47
C PRO A 171 -9.32 -3.64 -5.05
N ALA A 172 -8.06 -3.24 -4.90
CA ALA A 172 -7.45 -2.91 -3.60
C ALA A 172 -8.20 -1.80 -2.83
N PHE A 173 -9.00 -0.97 -3.51
CA PHE A 173 -9.79 0.07 -2.87
C PHE A 173 -11.14 -0.43 -2.34
N LYS A 174 -11.27 -1.73 -2.14
CA LYS A 174 -12.36 -2.36 -1.43
C LYS A 174 -11.81 -3.31 -0.37
N PHE A 175 -12.11 -3.05 0.88
CA PHE A 175 -11.70 -3.89 2.00
C PHE A 175 -12.93 -4.54 2.66
N GLY A 176 -13.07 -5.84 2.50
CA GLY A 176 -14.32 -6.55 2.81
C GLY A 176 -15.49 -5.95 2.01
N ASN A 177 -16.46 -5.38 2.70
CA ASN A 177 -17.61 -4.70 2.08
C ASN A 177 -17.48 -3.17 2.03
N THR A 178 -16.35 -2.61 2.46
CA THR A 178 -16.13 -1.16 2.55
C THR A 178 -15.33 -0.67 1.36
N GLU A 179 -15.88 0.31 0.64
CA GLU A 179 -15.13 1.06 -0.39
C GLU A 179 -14.25 2.11 0.28
N LEU A 180 -13.01 2.22 -0.18
CA LEU A 180 -11.99 3.11 0.39
C LEU A 180 -11.70 4.28 -0.55
N THR A 181 -11.41 5.45 0.01
CA THR A 181 -10.88 6.59 -0.74
C THR A 181 -9.38 6.45 -1.04
N GLY A 182 -8.73 5.50 -0.42
CA GLY A 182 -7.31 5.17 -0.49
C GLY A 182 -6.91 4.39 0.75
N PHE A 183 -5.63 4.03 0.85
CA PHE A 183 -5.07 3.36 2.02
C PHE A 183 -3.61 3.76 2.26
N TRP A 184 -3.14 3.55 3.47
CA TRP A 184 -1.75 3.78 3.84
C TRP A 184 -0.94 2.49 3.69
N VAL A 185 0.25 2.58 3.09
CA VAL A 185 1.23 1.48 3.05
C VAL A 185 2.46 1.85 3.85
N GLY A 186 3.16 0.88 4.41
CA GLY A 186 4.48 1.10 4.99
C GLY A 186 5.43 1.68 3.94
N LYS A 187 6.19 2.72 4.32
CA LYS A 187 7.17 3.34 3.42
C LYS A 187 8.38 2.45 3.17
N PHE A 188 8.70 1.59 4.13
CA PHE A 188 9.82 0.65 4.12
C PHE A 188 9.32 -0.72 4.57
N GLU A 189 10.10 -1.77 4.34
CA GLU A 189 9.86 -3.07 4.92
C GLU A 189 9.69 -3.00 6.45
N VAL A 190 8.91 -3.91 7.00
CA VAL A 190 8.74 -4.00 8.44
C VAL A 190 10.04 -4.38 9.13
N SER A 191 10.26 -3.80 10.30
CA SER A 191 11.44 -4.01 11.13
C SER A 191 11.05 -4.15 12.61
N GLY A 192 12.01 -4.18 13.51
CA GLY A 192 11.76 -4.37 14.94
C GLY A 192 11.55 -5.83 15.31
N SER A 193 10.46 -6.14 15.99
CA SER A 193 10.11 -7.51 16.41
C SER A 193 8.61 -7.77 16.25
N THR A 194 8.17 -9.02 16.31
CA THR A 194 6.74 -9.39 16.23
C THR A 194 5.89 -8.81 17.36
N SER A 195 6.48 -8.40 18.46
CA SER A 195 5.79 -7.70 19.56
C SER A 195 5.86 -6.18 19.47
N ALA A 196 6.78 -5.64 18.64
CA ALA A 196 7.01 -4.21 18.48
C ALA A 196 7.47 -3.93 17.04
N ILE A 197 6.55 -4.03 16.09
CA ILE A 197 6.81 -3.72 14.69
C ILE A 197 7.17 -2.24 14.55
N THR A 198 8.18 -1.97 13.74
CA THR A 198 8.51 -0.62 13.28
C THR A 198 8.54 -0.58 11.76
N VAL A 199 8.33 0.61 11.18
CA VAL A 199 8.47 0.88 9.74
C VAL A 199 9.28 2.14 9.60
N LYS A 200 10.56 2.00 9.35
CA LYS A 200 11.52 3.12 9.31
C LYS A 200 12.75 2.74 8.49
N PRO A 201 13.50 3.70 7.97
CA PRO A 201 14.74 3.42 7.24
C PRO A 201 15.88 3.03 8.17
N ASN A 202 16.98 2.59 7.58
CA ASN A 202 18.29 2.41 8.21
C ASN A 202 18.35 1.30 9.27
N VAL A 203 17.43 0.37 9.24
CA VAL A 203 17.34 -0.76 10.17
C VAL A 203 17.19 -2.06 9.42
N THR A 204 17.61 -3.16 10.03
CA THR A 204 17.46 -4.50 9.43
C THR A 204 15.99 -4.89 9.39
N SER A 205 15.50 -5.36 8.24
CA SER A 205 14.16 -5.89 8.06
C SER A 205 13.89 -7.07 9.00
N LEU A 206 12.67 -7.17 9.52
CA LEU A 206 12.21 -8.31 10.28
C LEU A 206 12.00 -9.50 9.33
N ARG A 207 12.74 -10.58 9.54
CA ARG A 207 12.78 -11.77 8.70
C ARG A 207 12.54 -13.05 9.46
N SER A 208 12.44 -14.17 8.73
CA SER A 208 12.40 -15.53 9.31
C SER A 208 11.20 -15.75 10.24
N GLN A 209 10.06 -15.18 9.92
CA GLN A 209 8.79 -15.39 10.60
C GLN A 209 7.84 -16.19 9.70
N THR A 210 6.87 -16.88 10.31
CA THR A 210 5.75 -17.47 9.57
C THR A 210 4.80 -16.37 9.08
N VAL A 211 4.01 -16.64 8.04
CA VAL A 211 2.98 -15.70 7.55
C VAL A 211 2.01 -15.32 8.66
N SER A 212 1.57 -16.29 9.48
CA SER A 212 0.68 -16.06 10.63
C SER A 212 1.29 -15.17 11.70
N SER A 213 2.62 -15.27 11.93
CA SER A 213 3.33 -14.42 12.89
C SER A 213 3.38 -12.98 12.41
N PHE A 214 3.71 -12.75 11.14
CA PHE A 214 3.62 -11.43 10.52
C PHE A 214 2.20 -10.88 10.55
N PHE A 215 1.22 -11.68 10.15
CA PHE A 215 -0.18 -11.30 10.16
C PHE A 215 -0.64 -10.80 11.54
N THR A 216 -0.36 -11.58 12.59
CA THR A 216 -0.74 -11.21 13.95
C THR A 216 0.01 -9.97 14.44
N ALA A 217 1.31 -9.87 14.16
CA ALA A 217 2.13 -8.75 14.55
C ALA A 217 1.63 -7.43 13.92
N ILE A 218 1.32 -7.44 12.62
CA ILE A 218 0.82 -6.26 11.92
C ILE A 218 -0.59 -5.86 12.38
N GLN A 219 -1.47 -6.83 12.68
CA GLN A 219 -2.78 -6.51 13.27
C GLN A 219 -2.68 -5.82 14.63
N ASN A 220 -1.66 -6.14 15.42
CA ASN A 220 -1.43 -5.55 16.73
C ASN A 220 -0.87 -4.12 16.66
N VAL A 221 -0.34 -3.67 15.53
CA VAL A 221 0.21 -2.32 15.33
C VAL A 221 -0.80 -1.25 15.75
N LYS A 222 -2.07 -1.39 15.37
CA LYS A 222 -3.12 -0.43 15.74
C LYS A 222 -3.25 -0.23 17.25
N THR A 223 -3.13 -1.30 18.02
CA THR A 223 -3.22 -1.25 19.49
C THR A 223 -1.92 -0.76 20.10
N THR A 224 -0.78 -1.27 19.63
CA THR A 224 0.54 -0.90 20.11
C THR A 224 0.80 0.60 20.00
N TYR A 225 0.36 1.22 18.91
CA TYR A 225 0.62 2.63 18.61
C TYR A 225 -0.60 3.54 18.77
N GLY A 226 -1.72 3.00 19.27
CA GLY A 226 -2.92 3.78 19.56
C GLY A 226 -3.63 4.35 18.33
N ILE A 227 -3.46 3.73 17.16
CA ILE A 227 -4.19 4.06 15.92
C ILE A 227 -5.48 3.25 15.81
N ASN A 228 -6.26 3.24 16.88
CA ASN A 228 -7.35 2.28 17.10
C ASN A 228 -8.51 2.35 16.08
N ASN A 229 -8.65 3.47 15.36
CA ASN A 229 -9.68 3.63 14.33
C ASN A 229 -9.22 3.12 12.94
N ALA A 230 -7.99 2.60 12.84
CA ALA A 230 -7.47 1.97 11.63
C ALA A 230 -7.69 0.46 11.67
N ASP A 231 -7.85 -0.16 10.52
CA ASP A 231 -7.64 -1.59 10.33
C ASP A 231 -6.19 -1.79 9.87
N SER A 232 -5.31 -2.20 10.79
CA SER A 232 -3.92 -2.51 10.46
C SER A 232 -3.84 -3.98 10.08
N HIS A 233 -3.33 -4.27 8.89
CA HIS A 233 -3.19 -5.63 8.39
C HIS A 233 -1.97 -5.77 7.49
N MET A 234 -1.54 -7.01 7.31
CA MET A 234 -0.48 -7.37 6.38
C MET A 234 -0.95 -7.12 4.95
N MET A 235 -0.11 -6.50 4.12
CA MET A 235 -0.44 -6.12 2.75
C MET A 235 -1.01 -7.31 1.97
N LYS A 236 -2.13 -7.11 1.28
CA LYS A 236 -2.70 -8.09 0.36
C LYS A 236 -1.96 -8.08 -0.97
N ASN A 237 -2.01 -9.18 -1.72
CA ASN A 237 -1.39 -9.22 -3.04
C ASN A 237 -1.97 -8.16 -3.99
N MET A 238 -3.28 -7.91 -3.90
CA MET A 238 -3.96 -6.87 -4.67
C MET A 238 -3.53 -5.46 -4.26
N GLU A 239 -3.20 -5.23 -2.98
CA GLU A 239 -2.68 -3.94 -2.50
C GLU A 239 -1.26 -3.69 -2.97
N TRP A 240 -0.41 -4.73 -3.05
CA TRP A 240 0.88 -4.66 -3.73
C TRP A 240 0.71 -4.22 -5.18
N GLY A 241 -0.21 -4.86 -5.90
CA GLY A 241 -0.55 -4.50 -7.28
C GLY A 241 -0.95 -3.03 -7.42
N ALA A 242 -1.71 -2.49 -6.46
CA ALA A 242 -2.10 -1.09 -6.49
C ALA A 242 -0.91 -0.13 -6.37
N VAL A 243 0.06 -0.44 -5.53
CA VAL A 243 1.30 0.36 -5.42
C VAL A 243 2.14 0.24 -6.69
N ALA A 244 2.31 -0.98 -7.20
CA ALA A 244 3.07 -1.26 -8.41
C ALA A 244 2.50 -0.54 -9.66
N TYR A 245 1.17 -0.51 -9.81
CA TYR A 245 0.52 0.18 -10.93
C TYR A 245 0.58 1.71 -10.80
N LEU A 246 0.44 2.24 -9.59
CA LEU A 246 0.63 3.67 -9.37
C LEU A 246 2.09 4.09 -9.64
N LYS A 247 3.07 3.26 -9.23
CA LYS A 247 4.50 3.44 -9.59
C LYS A 247 4.68 3.47 -11.11
N GLN A 248 4.02 2.58 -11.85
CA GLN A 248 4.16 2.44 -13.30
C GLN A 248 3.38 3.51 -14.09
N SER A 249 2.73 4.45 -13.41
CA SER A 249 1.97 5.54 -13.99
C SER A 249 2.77 6.85 -14.07
N LYS A 250 2.17 7.89 -14.66
CA LYS A 250 2.72 9.24 -14.65
C LYS A 250 2.91 9.83 -13.26
N TYR A 251 2.20 9.30 -12.26
CA TYR A 251 2.26 9.75 -10.87
C TYR A 251 3.39 9.11 -10.06
N GLY A 252 4.05 8.11 -10.61
CA GLY A 252 5.21 7.42 -10.04
C GLY A 252 6.44 7.49 -10.95
N LEU A 253 7.31 6.49 -10.84
CA LEU A 253 8.55 6.40 -11.62
C LEU A 253 8.27 6.16 -13.13
N GLY A 254 7.05 5.80 -13.50
CA GLY A 254 6.67 5.49 -14.87
C GLY A 254 7.34 4.22 -15.37
N THR A 255 7.83 4.24 -16.62
CA THR A 255 8.49 3.10 -17.27
C THR A 255 9.96 2.91 -16.89
N THR A 256 10.50 3.72 -16.00
CA THR A 256 11.81 3.47 -15.40
C THR A 256 11.66 2.39 -14.33
N ASP A 257 12.54 1.40 -14.34
CA ASP A 257 12.54 0.37 -13.30
C ASP A 257 12.96 0.93 -11.94
N ILE A 258 12.50 0.31 -10.85
CA ILE A 258 12.96 0.65 -9.51
C ILE A 258 14.35 0.01 -9.33
N ALA A 259 15.30 0.79 -8.83
CA ALA A 259 16.61 0.24 -8.50
C ALA A 259 16.50 -0.75 -7.34
N VAL A 260 17.14 -1.90 -7.47
CA VAL A 260 17.10 -2.99 -6.47
C VAL A 260 17.85 -2.57 -5.20
N ASN A 261 17.24 -2.79 -4.03
CA ASN A 261 17.95 -2.72 -2.76
C ASN A 261 18.86 -3.95 -2.62
N THR A 262 20.16 -3.78 -2.92
CA THR A 262 21.18 -4.85 -2.90
C THR A 262 21.89 -4.96 -1.55
N ASN A 263 21.40 -4.32 -0.49
CA ASN A 263 22.04 -4.35 0.82
C ASN A 263 21.97 -5.73 1.46
N SER A 264 23.07 -6.46 1.51
CA SER A 264 23.17 -7.84 2.04
C SER A 264 22.92 -7.96 3.54
N SER A 265 22.88 -6.86 4.28
CA SER A 265 22.43 -6.80 5.67
C SER A 265 20.94 -6.53 5.80
N TYR A 266 20.24 -6.42 4.67
CA TYR A 266 18.78 -6.17 4.60
C TYR A 266 18.37 -4.88 5.32
N TYR A 267 19.17 -3.83 5.19
CA TYR A 267 18.80 -2.53 5.72
C TYR A 267 17.73 -1.88 4.83
N THR A 268 16.66 -1.47 5.46
CA THR A 268 15.56 -0.75 4.84
C THR A 268 16.02 0.57 4.21
N GLY A 269 15.48 0.91 3.03
CA GLY A 269 15.90 2.10 2.28
C GLY A 269 17.31 1.99 1.67
N GLY A 270 17.84 0.77 1.57
CA GLY A 270 19.08 0.46 0.86
C GLY A 270 20.37 0.67 1.64
N GLY A 271 20.33 0.90 2.95
CA GLY A 271 21.54 1.05 3.74
C GLY A 271 21.37 1.72 5.09
N GLN A 272 22.48 1.93 5.77
CA GLN A 272 22.56 2.67 7.04
C GLN A 272 22.60 4.18 6.83
N SER A 273 22.46 4.93 7.92
CA SER A 273 22.43 6.38 7.92
C SER A 273 21.36 6.92 6.95
N ASP A 274 21.62 7.98 6.24
CA ASP A 274 20.67 8.60 5.32
C ASP A 274 20.64 7.96 3.92
N ALA A 275 20.96 6.66 3.81
CA ALA A 275 21.05 5.96 2.52
C ALA A 275 19.77 6.11 1.68
N TYR A 276 18.59 6.06 2.27
CA TYR A 276 17.33 6.24 1.54
C TYR A 276 17.17 7.64 0.91
N LYS A 277 17.81 8.66 1.49
CA LYS A 277 17.83 10.04 0.94
C LYS A 277 18.69 10.14 -0.32
N THR A 278 19.69 9.28 -0.46
CA THR A 278 20.57 9.19 -1.63
C THR A 278 20.14 8.13 -2.63
N ASN A 279 19.48 7.06 -2.16
CA ASN A 279 19.01 5.93 -2.98
C ASN A 279 17.57 6.15 -3.51
N VAL A 280 17.21 7.37 -3.86
CA VAL A 280 15.85 7.71 -4.30
C VAL A 280 15.38 6.92 -5.53
N ALA A 281 16.30 6.39 -6.35
CA ALA A 281 15.98 5.49 -7.45
C ALA A 281 15.37 4.15 -6.98
N GLN A 282 15.50 3.79 -5.69
CA GLN A 282 14.88 2.63 -5.07
C GLN A 282 13.44 2.90 -4.61
N SER A 283 12.91 4.11 -4.80
CA SER A 283 11.53 4.44 -4.44
C SER A 283 10.59 4.40 -5.64
N THR A 284 9.31 4.18 -5.37
CA THR A 284 8.24 4.14 -6.38
C THR A 284 8.05 5.45 -7.16
N THR A 285 8.61 6.56 -6.68
CA THR A 285 8.49 7.88 -7.30
C THR A 285 9.80 8.42 -7.90
N GLY A 286 10.93 7.76 -7.63
CA GLY A 286 12.26 8.26 -8.00
C GLY A 286 12.69 9.49 -7.19
N ASN A 287 12.00 9.79 -6.11
CA ASN A 287 12.33 10.81 -5.14
C ASN A 287 12.05 10.31 -3.72
N ILE A 288 12.25 11.16 -2.72
CA ILE A 288 12.16 10.77 -1.30
C ILE A 288 10.73 10.46 -0.82
N TYR A 289 9.69 10.79 -1.58
CA TYR A 289 8.31 10.67 -1.15
C TYR A 289 7.69 9.28 -1.39
N GLY A 290 8.28 8.45 -2.25
CA GLY A 290 7.73 7.14 -2.61
C GLY A 290 7.90 6.07 -1.54
N VAL A 291 7.38 4.87 -1.85
CA VAL A 291 7.59 3.63 -1.11
C VAL A 291 8.93 3.04 -1.53
N TYR A 292 9.72 2.59 -0.57
CA TYR A 292 11.01 1.92 -0.76
C TYR A 292 10.85 0.41 -0.56
N ASP A 293 11.92 -0.31 -0.85
CA ASP A 293 12.09 -1.75 -0.60
C ASP A 293 11.12 -2.66 -1.37
N MET A 294 10.32 -2.14 -2.30
CA MET A 294 9.50 -2.96 -3.21
C MET A 294 10.33 -3.65 -4.31
N SER A 295 11.64 -3.50 -4.31
CA SER A 295 12.58 -4.10 -5.26
C SER A 295 13.85 -4.45 -4.51
N GLY A 296 14.15 -5.73 -4.34
CA GLY A 296 15.23 -6.22 -3.49
C GLY A 296 14.93 -6.13 -2.00
N GLY A 297 15.97 -6.07 -1.14
CA GLY A 297 15.79 -6.13 0.31
C GLY A 297 15.57 -7.57 0.76
N ALA A 298 14.46 -7.86 1.41
CA ALA A 298 14.03 -9.21 1.77
C ALA A 298 12.77 -9.63 1.00
N TRP A 299 12.62 -10.91 0.70
CA TRP A 299 11.35 -11.41 0.19
C TRP A 299 10.20 -11.05 1.12
N GLU A 300 9.18 -10.41 0.59
CA GLU A 300 8.03 -9.93 1.34
C GLU A 300 6.80 -10.84 1.13
N TYR A 301 6.42 -11.58 2.18
CA TYR A 301 5.13 -12.26 2.13
C TYR A 301 3.99 -11.23 2.07
N VAL A 302 3.07 -11.47 1.14
CA VAL A 302 1.80 -10.75 1.07
C VAL A 302 0.64 -11.70 1.31
N MET A 303 -0.50 -11.16 1.72
CA MET A 303 -1.73 -11.94 1.96
C MET A 303 -2.41 -12.26 0.62
N GLY A 304 -1.79 -13.14 -0.14
CA GLY A 304 -2.29 -13.78 -1.34
C GLY A 304 -2.08 -15.29 -1.22
N ASN A 305 -3.14 -16.07 -1.31
CA ASN A 305 -3.13 -17.48 -1.01
C ASN A 305 -3.84 -18.31 -2.09
N MET A 306 -3.30 -19.46 -2.37
CA MET A 306 -3.92 -20.41 -3.27
C MET A 306 -5.10 -21.11 -2.58
N ASN A 307 -6.30 -21.01 -3.18
CA ASN A 307 -7.49 -21.69 -2.67
C ASN A 307 -7.35 -23.21 -2.84
N ASN A 308 -7.16 -23.89 -1.72
CA ASN A 308 -7.07 -25.35 -1.68
C ASN A 308 -7.91 -25.90 -0.54
N SER A 309 -8.88 -26.73 -0.85
CA SER A 309 -9.69 -27.46 0.12
C SER A 309 -8.85 -28.35 1.06
N SER A 310 -7.60 -28.63 0.70
CA SER A 310 -6.77 -29.61 1.40
C SER A 310 -5.66 -29.00 2.25
N ASN A 311 -5.35 -27.69 2.30
CA ASN A 311 -4.31 -27.17 3.24
C ASN A 311 -3.54 -25.91 2.81
N ALA A 312 -4.03 -25.05 1.92
CA ALA A 312 -3.27 -23.89 1.48
C ALA A 312 -2.85 -22.94 2.64
N PHE A 313 -3.73 -22.73 3.64
CA PHE A 313 -3.40 -21.96 4.84
C PHE A 313 -2.42 -22.65 5.78
N TYR A 314 -2.29 -23.97 5.66
CA TYR A 314 -1.54 -24.81 6.60
C TYR A 314 -0.26 -25.38 5.98
N SER A 315 0.08 -24.97 4.75
CA SER A 315 1.32 -25.38 4.10
C SER A 315 2.56 -24.80 4.80
N SER A 316 3.73 -25.32 4.44
CA SER A 316 5.00 -24.95 5.05
C SER A 316 5.16 -23.41 5.16
N ASN A 317 5.66 -22.95 6.27
CA ASN A 317 5.86 -21.55 6.63
C ASN A 317 4.59 -20.68 6.81
N ALA A 318 3.39 -21.21 6.61
CA ALA A 318 2.15 -20.48 6.83
C ALA A 318 1.91 -20.20 8.32
N GLY A 319 2.00 -21.24 9.18
CA GLY A 319 1.86 -21.12 10.64
C GLY A 319 0.44 -20.86 11.14
N PHE A 320 -0.57 -20.85 10.28
CA PHE A 320 -1.97 -20.67 10.68
C PHE A 320 -2.54 -21.97 11.26
N THR A 321 -3.31 -21.84 12.34
CA THR A 321 -4.15 -22.92 12.89
C THR A 321 -5.61 -22.75 12.52
N THR A 322 -6.01 -21.54 12.15
CA THR A 322 -7.35 -21.16 11.68
C THR A 322 -7.20 -20.14 10.57
N ALA A 323 -7.97 -20.27 9.49
CA ALA A 323 -7.97 -19.29 8.42
C ALA A 323 -8.42 -17.91 8.95
N PRO A 324 -7.72 -16.82 8.60
CA PRO A 324 -8.16 -15.48 8.95
C PRO A 324 -9.46 -15.11 8.22
N ASP A 325 -10.10 -14.00 8.62
CA ASP A 325 -11.26 -13.45 7.90
C ASP A 325 -10.87 -13.19 6.42
N ALA A 326 -11.76 -13.55 5.51
CA ALA A 326 -11.54 -13.48 4.06
C ALA A 326 -11.21 -12.08 3.54
N LYS A 327 -11.57 -11.01 4.27
CA LYS A 327 -11.21 -9.64 3.90
C LYS A 327 -9.69 -9.38 3.92
N TYR A 328 -8.92 -10.18 4.65
CA TYR A 328 -7.49 -9.99 4.86
C TYR A 328 -6.59 -10.66 3.84
N TYR A 329 -7.14 -11.45 2.92
CA TYR A 329 -6.31 -12.11 1.90
C TYR A 329 -7.02 -12.16 0.55
N ASP A 330 -6.23 -12.29 -0.50
CA ASP A 330 -6.70 -12.56 -1.85
C ASP A 330 -6.58 -14.07 -2.11
N SER A 331 -7.67 -14.69 -2.59
CA SER A 331 -7.71 -16.13 -2.87
C SER A 331 -7.50 -16.39 -4.35
N TYR A 332 -6.67 -17.37 -4.67
CA TYR A 332 -6.34 -17.78 -6.05
C TYR A 332 -6.67 -19.26 -6.27
N LYS A 333 -7.01 -19.59 -7.51
CA LYS A 333 -7.32 -20.95 -7.87
C LYS A 333 -6.14 -21.89 -7.63
N TYR A 334 -6.41 -23.08 -7.08
CA TYR A 334 -5.41 -24.12 -6.85
C TYR A 334 -4.77 -24.59 -8.16
N ASP A 335 -3.47 -24.79 -8.16
CA ASP A 335 -2.70 -25.49 -9.18
C ASP A 335 -1.42 -26.06 -8.57
N THR A 336 -0.85 -27.06 -9.23
CA THR A 336 0.45 -27.65 -8.89
C THR A 336 1.60 -26.98 -9.65
N SER A 337 1.32 -26.17 -10.65
CA SER A 337 2.29 -25.50 -11.51
C SER A 337 2.50 -24.03 -11.11
N TYR A 338 3.74 -23.65 -10.95
CA TYR A 338 4.14 -22.26 -10.73
C TYR A 338 4.13 -21.39 -12.01
N THR A 339 3.99 -21.99 -13.19
CA THR A 339 3.88 -21.26 -14.47
C THR A 339 2.44 -21.07 -14.93
N SER A 340 1.44 -21.49 -14.14
CA SER A 340 0.02 -21.29 -14.43
C SER A 340 -0.44 -19.85 -14.17
N HIS A 341 0.17 -18.88 -14.83
CA HIS A 341 -0.05 -17.45 -14.62
C HIS A 341 -1.46 -16.99 -14.99
N ALA A 342 -2.24 -17.79 -15.74
CA ALA A 342 -3.65 -17.51 -16.03
C ALA A 342 -4.52 -17.33 -14.78
N ARG A 343 -4.06 -17.86 -13.63
CA ARG A 343 -4.72 -17.72 -12.34
C ARG A 343 -4.63 -16.32 -11.73
N GLY A 344 -3.71 -15.47 -12.21
CA GLY A 344 -3.59 -14.09 -11.79
C GLY A 344 -4.87 -13.30 -12.07
N LYS A 345 -5.10 -12.25 -11.31
CA LYS A 345 -6.27 -11.39 -11.39
C LYS A 345 -5.93 -10.02 -11.95
N LEU A 346 -6.94 -9.31 -12.45
CA LEU A 346 -6.71 -7.95 -12.91
C LEU A 346 -6.31 -7.03 -11.74
N GLY A 347 -5.20 -6.33 -11.90
CA GLY A 347 -4.70 -5.36 -10.93
C GLY A 347 -3.70 -5.94 -9.92
N ASP A 348 -3.49 -7.25 -9.86
CA ASP A 348 -2.60 -7.88 -8.87
C ASP A 348 -1.11 -7.83 -9.22
N ALA A 349 -0.75 -7.19 -10.32
CA ALA A 349 0.61 -7.11 -10.84
C ALA A 349 1.26 -8.49 -11.03
N THR A 350 0.52 -9.43 -11.63
CA THR A 350 1.01 -10.74 -12.04
C THR A 350 0.79 -10.96 -13.53
N LYS A 351 -0.29 -11.62 -13.97
CA LYS A 351 -0.50 -12.00 -15.39
C LYS A 351 -0.49 -10.82 -16.37
N GLU A 352 -0.95 -9.64 -15.96
CA GLU A 352 -0.98 -8.46 -16.82
C GLU A 352 0.42 -7.87 -17.06
N THR A 353 1.37 -8.13 -16.16
CA THR A 353 2.73 -7.58 -16.18
C THR A 353 3.78 -8.60 -16.66
N LEU A 354 3.34 -9.56 -17.47
CA LEU A 354 4.24 -10.54 -18.08
C LEU A 354 4.57 -10.14 -19.52
N THR A 355 5.84 -10.27 -19.88
CA THR A 355 6.32 -10.20 -21.27
C THR A 355 6.21 -11.57 -21.97
N THR A 356 6.31 -12.65 -21.20
CA THR A 356 6.21 -14.01 -21.69
C THR A 356 5.33 -14.86 -20.76
N PHE A 357 4.14 -15.21 -21.23
CA PHE A 357 3.21 -16.03 -20.47
C PHE A 357 3.72 -17.46 -20.30
N GLY A 358 3.56 -18.03 -19.11
CA GLY A 358 4.01 -19.39 -18.79
C GLY A 358 5.52 -19.53 -18.55
N ASN A 359 6.28 -18.44 -18.47
CA ASN A 359 7.73 -18.45 -18.22
C ASN A 359 8.05 -17.76 -16.88
N THR A 360 8.90 -18.37 -16.07
CA THR A 360 9.31 -17.83 -14.76
C THR A 360 10.19 -16.58 -14.85
N SER A 361 10.85 -16.32 -15.97
CA SER A 361 11.62 -15.09 -16.22
C SER A 361 10.86 -14.09 -17.10
N GLY A 362 9.53 -14.22 -17.15
CA GLY A 362 8.66 -13.47 -18.05
C GLY A 362 8.08 -12.20 -17.47
N GLY A 363 8.42 -11.78 -16.26
CA GLY A 363 7.96 -10.53 -15.67
C GLY A 363 8.47 -9.30 -16.41
N TRP A 364 7.81 -8.15 -16.25
CA TRP A 364 8.34 -6.88 -16.71
C TRP A 364 9.70 -6.63 -16.08
N TYR A 365 10.59 -5.98 -16.80
CA TYR A 365 12.00 -5.69 -16.41
C TYR A 365 12.85 -6.94 -16.17
N SER A 366 12.39 -8.12 -16.62
CA SER A 366 12.97 -9.44 -16.38
C SER A 366 12.78 -9.96 -14.95
N ASP A 367 11.82 -9.39 -14.21
CA ASP A 367 11.48 -9.86 -12.87
C ASP A 367 11.04 -11.34 -12.90
N TYR A 368 11.35 -12.05 -11.83
CA TYR A 368 10.94 -13.44 -11.67
C TYR A 368 9.41 -13.52 -11.56
N ALA A 369 8.84 -14.55 -12.15
CA ALA A 369 7.41 -14.78 -12.19
C ALA A 369 7.09 -16.25 -11.90
N GLY A 370 6.91 -16.60 -10.64
CA GLY A 370 6.50 -17.92 -10.20
C GLY A 370 5.18 -17.82 -9.43
N PHE A 371 4.13 -18.47 -9.94
CA PHE A 371 2.83 -18.39 -9.26
C PHE A 371 2.80 -19.35 -8.06
N PRO A 372 2.15 -19.00 -6.93
CA PRO A 372 1.98 -19.94 -5.82
C PRO A 372 1.42 -21.29 -6.28
N HIS A 373 1.94 -22.36 -5.73
CA HIS A 373 1.61 -23.72 -6.11
C HIS A 373 1.56 -24.66 -4.89
N SER A 374 1.33 -25.94 -5.10
CA SER A 374 1.09 -26.91 -4.01
C SER A 374 2.18 -26.97 -2.93
N CYS A 375 3.44 -26.62 -3.25
CA CYS A 375 4.54 -26.60 -2.28
C CYS A 375 4.69 -25.23 -1.59
N TYR A 376 4.36 -24.14 -2.29
CA TYR A 376 4.49 -22.76 -1.82
C TYR A 376 3.16 -22.05 -2.10
N SER A 377 2.29 -21.98 -1.10
CA SER A 377 0.88 -21.56 -1.27
C SER A 377 0.67 -20.06 -1.10
N TRP A 378 1.68 -19.32 -0.67
CA TRP A 378 1.62 -17.89 -0.38
C TRP A 378 2.51 -17.12 -1.34
N PHE A 379 2.02 -15.96 -1.79
CA PHE A 379 2.85 -15.06 -2.55
C PHE A 379 3.96 -14.45 -1.70
N ALA A 380 5.16 -14.43 -2.26
CA ALA A 380 6.24 -13.53 -1.89
C ALA A 380 6.46 -12.54 -3.03
N ARG A 381 6.86 -11.31 -2.71
CA ARG A 381 7.01 -10.20 -3.65
C ARG A 381 8.37 -9.53 -3.48
N GLY A 382 8.75 -8.71 -4.47
CA GLY A 382 9.90 -7.82 -4.40
C GLY A 382 11.27 -8.45 -4.58
N GLY A 383 11.36 -9.77 -4.44
CA GLY A 383 12.65 -10.48 -4.50
C GLY A 383 13.54 -10.25 -3.27
N PHE A 384 14.85 -10.51 -3.39
CA PHE A 384 15.78 -10.26 -2.31
C PHE A 384 17.11 -9.67 -2.80
N CYS A 385 17.89 -9.11 -1.91
CA CYS A 385 19.09 -8.33 -2.22
C CYS A 385 20.18 -9.05 -3.05
N GLY A 386 20.09 -10.35 -3.22
CA GLY A 386 21.14 -11.18 -3.81
C GLY A 386 20.93 -11.66 -5.24
N ASN A 387 19.73 -11.56 -5.82
CA ASN A 387 19.44 -12.05 -7.17
C ASN A 387 19.64 -11.01 -8.28
N GLY A 388 19.88 -9.75 -7.91
CA GLY A 388 20.15 -8.69 -8.86
C GLY A 388 18.91 -8.21 -9.61
N THR A 389 18.96 -8.14 -10.94
CA THR A 389 17.92 -7.50 -11.76
C THR A 389 16.63 -8.29 -11.91
N VAL A 390 16.52 -9.48 -11.31
CA VAL A 390 15.27 -10.28 -11.35
C VAL A 390 14.38 -10.03 -10.14
N ASP A 391 14.84 -9.20 -9.19
CA ASP A 391 14.18 -8.89 -7.92
C ASP A 391 13.53 -7.50 -8.00
N GLY A 392 12.47 -7.36 -8.74
CA GLY A 392 11.79 -6.07 -8.97
C GLY A 392 10.39 -6.01 -8.37
N VAL A 393 9.75 -4.86 -8.57
CA VAL A 393 8.38 -4.60 -8.06
C VAL A 393 7.33 -5.54 -8.66
N PHE A 394 7.60 -6.12 -9.83
CA PHE A 394 6.74 -7.09 -10.51
C PHE A 394 7.16 -8.55 -10.26
N ASP A 395 8.20 -8.76 -9.44
CA ASP A 395 8.58 -10.08 -8.96
C ASP A 395 7.46 -10.72 -8.13
N PHE A 396 7.24 -12.01 -8.34
CA PHE A 396 6.36 -12.84 -7.51
C PHE A 396 6.77 -14.31 -7.55
N GLY A 397 6.73 -14.96 -6.36
CA GLY A 397 7.15 -16.35 -6.16
C GLY A 397 6.39 -17.07 -5.07
#